data_a6191bab02f61735e398367544593e5b
#
_entry.id   a6191bab02f61735e398367544593e5b
#
_cell.length_a   1.000
_cell.length_b   1.000
_cell.length_c   1.000
_cell.angle_alpha   90.00
_cell.angle_beta   90.00
_cell.angle_gamma   90.00
#
_symmetry.space_group_name_H-M   'P 1'
#
loop_
_entity.id
_entity.type
_entity.pdbx_description
1 polymer ?
#
loop_
_entity_poly.entity_id
_entity_poly.type
_entity_poly.pdbx_seq_one_letter_code
_entity_poly.pdbx_strand_id
1 'polypeptide(L)'
;MRVGIFTEVYKPYVSGVVTSILMLKKSLEDLGHEVYVVTINMDKVKYEYDEKERVLRVPGINSGIYDNFKVSSIYPIKSTNRIKKWNLDIIHTHTEGSMGTYGRLLGKQFNIPIVHTYHTMYEDYIYLVTKGHFDKPAKKLLEYFTLFYCDKTVSELIVPTKKTYDLFKIKYGIEREVNIIPTGIDVDRFKKSNFDKKDIISLRNKFGIKSDDFVLLLVSRISEEQKNIKFLLDCQKQLNKKYKNIKFLVVGDGPDLDYFKNYVKKNREENVIFTGMVPWKDVAMYYQLGNVFVTASKTETQGLTVIEGMSASLPVVCMDDDSFKIAVIEDYNGKFFKNRREYVNAILDLYENREKYNTLSKQALNSSKQFSVKYYGEKILEVYRKAINDTKEPFLSKFKKILRRKKGE
;
A
#
# COMPACT_ATOMS: atom_id res chain seq x y z
N MET A 1 -15.00 -10.42 17.90
CA MET A 1 -14.02 -11.45 17.46
C MET A 1 -12.63 -11.07 17.97
N ARG A 2 -11.79 -12.06 18.21
CA ARG A 2 -10.37 -11.91 18.53
C ARG A 2 -9.54 -12.25 17.32
N VAL A 3 -8.89 -11.25 16.77
CA VAL A 3 -8.16 -11.32 15.50
C VAL A 3 -6.66 -11.33 15.76
N GLY A 4 -5.93 -12.31 15.25
CA GLY A 4 -4.46 -12.36 15.30
C GLY A 4 -3.86 -11.93 13.96
N ILE A 5 -3.20 -10.79 13.91
CA ILE A 5 -2.46 -10.30 12.73
C ILE A 5 -1.00 -10.74 12.82
N PHE A 6 -0.50 -11.43 11.78
CA PHE A 6 0.88 -11.91 11.71
C PHE A 6 1.63 -11.24 10.56
N THR A 7 2.76 -10.61 10.87
CA THR A 7 3.53 -9.82 9.90
C THR A 7 5.01 -9.72 10.29
N GLU A 8 5.93 -9.71 9.32
CA GLU A 8 7.34 -9.42 9.55
C GLU A 8 7.59 -7.96 9.95
N VAL A 9 6.79 -7.05 9.41
CA VAL A 9 7.01 -5.60 9.56
C VAL A 9 5.86 -4.91 10.28
N TYR A 10 6.19 -4.06 11.25
CA TYR A 10 5.24 -3.25 12.02
C TYR A 10 5.93 -1.97 12.51
N LYS A 11 5.18 -1.08 13.22
CA LYS A 11 5.79 0.11 13.84
C LYS A 11 7.08 -0.21 14.59
N PRO A 12 8.14 0.61 14.48
CA PRO A 12 8.23 1.96 13.91
C PRO A 12 8.51 2.00 12.39
N TYR A 13 8.60 0.86 11.71
CA TYR A 13 8.84 0.82 10.26
C TYR A 13 7.67 1.45 9.48
N VAL A 14 7.99 2.18 8.40
CA VAL A 14 6.99 2.86 7.55
C VAL A 14 6.96 2.21 6.17
N SER A 15 5.82 1.64 5.81
CA SER A 15 5.57 1.06 4.48
C SER A 15 4.07 0.95 4.22
N GLY A 16 3.68 0.67 2.96
CA GLY A 16 2.28 0.41 2.60
C GLY A 16 1.67 -0.76 3.37
N VAL A 17 2.45 -1.83 3.63
CA VAL A 17 2.02 -2.98 4.44
C VAL A 17 1.71 -2.56 5.87
N VAL A 18 2.61 -1.80 6.50
CA VAL A 18 2.40 -1.30 7.88
C VAL A 18 1.20 -0.38 7.94
N THR A 19 1.03 0.52 6.96
CA THR A 19 -0.16 1.39 6.88
C THR A 19 -1.43 0.56 6.78
N SER A 20 -1.47 -0.47 5.93
CA SER A 20 -2.62 -1.37 5.79
C SER A 20 -2.98 -2.05 7.11
N ILE A 21 -1.98 -2.58 7.84
CA ILE A 21 -2.18 -3.25 9.12
C ILE A 21 -2.68 -2.28 10.19
N LEU A 22 -2.14 -1.06 10.24
CA LEU A 22 -2.57 -0.03 11.20
C LEU A 22 -4.02 0.40 10.95
N MET A 23 -4.39 0.59 9.69
CA MET A 23 -5.76 0.95 9.32
C MET A 23 -6.73 -0.20 9.59
N LEU A 24 -6.33 -1.45 9.31
CA LEU A 24 -7.12 -2.62 9.64
C LEU A 24 -7.34 -2.76 11.16
N LYS A 25 -6.26 -2.69 11.94
CA LYS A 25 -6.33 -2.75 13.40
C LYS A 25 -7.28 -1.68 13.95
N LYS A 26 -7.08 -0.42 13.54
CA LYS A 26 -7.95 0.69 13.93
C LYS A 26 -9.40 0.41 13.60
N SER A 27 -9.70 0.02 12.36
CA SER A 27 -11.07 -0.23 11.93
C SER A 27 -11.76 -1.36 12.72
N LEU A 28 -11.05 -2.46 12.91
CA LEU A 28 -11.59 -3.59 13.65
C LEU A 28 -11.84 -3.26 15.15
N GLU A 29 -10.95 -2.49 15.75
CA GLU A 29 -11.10 -2.02 17.13
C GLU A 29 -12.26 -1.01 17.26
N ASP A 30 -12.40 -0.08 16.32
CA ASP A 30 -13.54 0.86 16.25
C ASP A 30 -14.88 0.12 16.07
N LEU A 31 -14.87 -1.07 15.43
CA LEU A 31 -16.03 -1.96 15.28
C LEU A 31 -16.23 -2.94 16.46
N GLY A 32 -15.49 -2.77 17.56
CA GLY A 32 -15.65 -3.53 18.80
C GLY A 32 -14.98 -4.90 18.81
N HIS A 33 -13.91 -5.09 18.01
CA HIS A 33 -13.14 -6.35 17.97
C HIS A 33 -11.80 -6.19 18.68
N GLU A 34 -11.28 -7.29 19.23
CA GLU A 34 -9.94 -7.34 19.82
C GLU A 34 -8.91 -7.75 18.77
N VAL A 35 -7.88 -6.92 18.59
CA VAL A 35 -6.82 -7.18 17.59
C VAL A 35 -5.47 -7.32 18.27
N TYR A 36 -4.83 -8.44 18.01
CA TYR A 36 -3.49 -8.80 18.48
C TYR A 36 -2.53 -8.84 17.30
N VAL A 37 -1.38 -8.17 17.41
CA VAL A 37 -0.35 -8.18 16.37
C VAL A 37 0.84 -8.99 16.82
N VAL A 38 1.29 -9.92 15.98
CA VAL A 38 2.52 -10.70 16.17
C VAL A 38 3.51 -10.28 15.09
N THR A 39 4.66 -9.75 15.51
CA THR A 39 5.67 -9.23 14.59
C THR A 39 7.08 -9.49 15.10
N ILE A 40 8.09 -9.17 14.28
CA ILE A 40 9.51 -9.28 14.64
C ILE A 40 9.96 -8.02 15.38
N ASN A 41 10.80 -8.20 16.39
CA ASN A 41 11.46 -7.08 17.07
C ASN A 41 12.58 -6.54 16.17
N MET A 42 12.38 -5.32 15.65
CA MET A 42 13.34 -4.70 14.73
C MET A 42 14.56 -4.11 15.43
N ASP A 43 14.43 -3.71 16.71
CA ASP A 43 15.49 -3.02 17.45
C ASP A 43 16.31 -3.97 18.31
N LYS A 44 15.68 -5.01 18.86
CA LYS A 44 16.28 -5.87 19.89
C LYS A 44 16.07 -7.35 19.57
N VAL A 45 17.08 -8.17 19.84
CA VAL A 45 16.97 -9.64 19.77
C VAL A 45 16.32 -10.15 21.07
N LYS A 46 15.14 -9.64 21.40
CA LYS A 46 14.40 -10.05 22.59
C LYS A 46 12.90 -10.13 22.36
N TYR A 47 12.27 -10.82 23.26
CA TYR A 47 10.85 -10.99 23.38
C TYR A 47 10.23 -9.79 24.08
N GLU A 48 9.17 -9.21 23.50
CA GLU A 48 8.49 -8.06 24.08
C GLU A 48 6.99 -8.16 23.82
N TYR A 49 6.18 -7.88 24.84
CA TYR A 49 4.73 -7.79 24.70
C TYR A 49 4.25 -6.46 25.26
N ASP A 50 3.68 -5.66 24.38
CA ASP A 50 2.96 -4.44 24.74
C ASP A 50 1.49 -4.80 24.98
N GLU A 51 1.08 -4.76 26.26
CA GLU A 51 -0.25 -5.15 26.67
C GLU A 51 -1.32 -4.14 26.24
N LYS A 52 -0.98 -2.85 26.25
CA LYS A 52 -1.87 -1.77 25.85
C LYS A 52 -2.17 -1.81 24.36
N GLU A 53 -1.13 -1.93 23.56
CA GLU A 53 -1.23 -2.01 22.10
C GLU A 53 -1.58 -3.43 21.61
N ARG A 54 -1.55 -4.44 22.46
CA ARG A 54 -1.68 -5.88 22.13
C ARG A 54 -0.70 -6.31 21.03
N VAL A 55 0.56 -5.90 21.14
CA VAL A 55 1.61 -6.19 20.17
C VAL A 55 2.67 -7.11 20.78
N LEU A 56 2.82 -8.28 20.20
CA LEU A 56 3.85 -9.25 20.55
C LEU A 56 5.00 -9.18 19.56
N ARG A 57 6.19 -8.80 20.02
CA ARG A 57 7.42 -8.78 19.23
C ARG A 57 8.27 -9.98 19.58
N VAL A 58 8.59 -10.80 18.57
CA VAL A 58 9.46 -11.96 18.72
C VAL A 58 10.89 -11.60 18.30
N PRO A 59 11.93 -12.26 18.87
CA PRO A 59 13.30 -12.05 18.46
C PRO A 59 13.50 -12.30 16.96
N GLY A 60 14.25 -11.43 16.30
CA GLY A 60 14.63 -11.60 14.89
C GLY A 60 16.12 -11.40 14.68
N ILE A 61 16.67 -12.03 13.65
CA ILE A 61 18.04 -11.86 13.18
C ILE A 61 18.02 -11.26 11.77
N ASN A 62 19.06 -10.52 11.40
CA ASN A 62 19.17 -9.97 10.05
C ASN A 62 19.26 -11.11 9.03
N SER A 63 18.46 -11.04 7.97
CA SER A 63 18.45 -12.05 6.91
C SER A 63 19.67 -11.99 6.00
N GLY A 64 20.33 -10.83 5.90
CA GLY A 64 21.40 -10.55 4.94
C GLY A 64 20.91 -10.40 3.48
N ILE A 65 19.61 -10.54 3.22
CA ILE A 65 19.04 -10.45 1.86
C ILE A 65 18.75 -9.00 1.49
N TYR A 66 18.25 -8.22 2.44
CA TYR A 66 17.90 -6.81 2.25
C TYR A 66 18.16 -6.03 3.54
N ASP A 67 18.59 -4.77 3.41
CA ASP A 67 18.86 -3.91 4.57
C ASP A 67 17.64 -3.80 5.48
N ASN A 68 17.85 -4.09 6.77
CA ASN A 68 16.83 -4.10 7.81
C ASN A 68 15.72 -5.18 7.66
N PHE A 69 15.87 -6.17 6.79
CA PHE A 69 14.93 -7.29 6.74
C PHE A 69 15.36 -8.38 7.73
N LYS A 70 14.56 -8.57 8.77
CA LYS A 70 14.78 -9.59 9.79
C LYS A 70 13.90 -10.81 9.57
N VAL A 71 14.42 -11.97 9.96
CA VAL A 71 13.69 -13.24 10.03
C VAL A 71 13.69 -13.75 11.46
N SER A 72 12.68 -14.51 11.83
CA SER A 72 12.55 -15.12 13.15
C SER A 72 12.42 -16.65 13.02
N SER A 73 12.38 -17.33 14.16
CA SER A 73 11.96 -18.72 14.19
C SER A 73 10.52 -18.83 13.63
N ILE A 74 10.31 -19.85 12.81
CA ILE A 74 8.98 -20.15 12.25
C ILE A 74 8.01 -20.73 13.30
N TYR A 75 8.50 -21.10 14.49
CA TYR A 75 7.69 -21.59 15.61
C TYR A 75 8.30 -21.22 16.96
N PRO A 76 8.17 -19.95 17.41
CA PRO A 76 8.69 -19.52 18.70
C PRO A 76 7.84 -20.05 19.85
N ILE A 77 8.27 -21.11 20.54
CA ILE A 77 7.51 -21.82 21.59
C ILE A 77 6.99 -20.87 22.69
N LYS A 78 7.83 -19.93 23.12
CA LYS A 78 7.48 -18.98 24.19
C LYS A 78 6.28 -18.10 23.81
N SER A 79 6.16 -17.67 22.54
CA SER A 79 5.01 -16.91 22.03
C SER A 79 3.78 -17.77 21.85
N THR A 80 3.93 -19.00 21.43
CA THR A 80 2.83 -19.94 21.22
C THR A 80 1.96 -20.08 22.48
N ASN A 81 2.60 -20.26 23.66
CA ASN A 81 1.90 -20.37 24.92
C ASN A 81 1.11 -19.10 25.30
N ARG A 82 1.61 -17.93 24.92
CA ARG A 82 0.89 -16.66 25.12
C ARG A 82 -0.28 -16.53 24.14
N ILE A 83 -0.03 -16.77 22.86
CA ILE A 83 -1.05 -16.67 21.79
C ILE A 83 -2.20 -17.63 22.04
N LYS A 84 -1.94 -18.84 22.53
CA LYS A 84 -2.98 -19.81 22.91
C LYS A 84 -3.98 -19.20 23.91
N LYS A 85 -3.53 -18.37 24.84
CA LYS A 85 -4.40 -17.71 25.85
C LYS A 85 -5.30 -16.63 25.26
N TRP A 86 -4.99 -16.11 24.07
CA TRP A 86 -5.81 -15.10 23.41
C TRP A 86 -7.10 -15.66 22.82
N ASN A 87 -7.21 -17.00 22.65
CA ASN A 87 -8.36 -17.67 22.06
C ASN A 87 -8.82 -17.00 20.77
N LEU A 88 -7.91 -16.90 19.80
CA LEU A 88 -8.16 -16.22 18.53
C LEU A 88 -9.26 -16.92 17.74
N ASP A 89 -10.19 -16.14 17.18
CA ASP A 89 -11.24 -16.62 16.28
C ASP A 89 -10.73 -16.76 14.84
N ILE A 90 -9.72 -15.94 14.48
CA ILE A 90 -9.16 -15.88 13.13
C ILE A 90 -7.70 -15.43 13.17
N ILE A 91 -6.93 -15.92 12.23
CA ILE A 91 -5.55 -15.47 11.95
C ILE A 91 -5.52 -14.79 10.59
N HIS A 92 -4.97 -13.57 10.54
CA HIS A 92 -4.76 -12.82 9.32
C HIS A 92 -3.26 -12.58 9.10
N THR A 93 -2.72 -13.15 8.03
CA THR A 93 -1.31 -13.01 7.67
C THR A 93 -1.14 -11.96 6.56
N HIS A 94 -0.15 -11.07 6.70
CA HIS A 94 0.13 -9.98 5.78
C HIS A 94 1.47 -10.08 5.05
N THR A 95 2.22 -11.12 5.37
CA THR A 95 3.54 -11.39 4.77
C THR A 95 3.76 -12.88 4.65
N GLU A 96 4.65 -13.30 3.75
CA GLU A 96 4.88 -14.69 3.38
C GLU A 96 6.14 -15.29 4.04
N GLY A 97 6.77 -14.56 4.93
CA GLY A 97 7.99 -14.99 5.62
C GLY A 97 7.76 -15.84 6.87
N SER A 98 8.62 -15.66 7.86
CA SER A 98 8.63 -16.43 9.11
C SER A 98 7.37 -16.24 9.94
N MET A 99 6.85 -15.00 10.03
CA MET A 99 5.63 -14.70 10.80
C MET A 99 4.38 -15.19 10.07
N GLY A 100 4.34 -15.05 8.74
CA GLY A 100 3.28 -15.63 7.94
C GLY A 100 3.23 -17.16 8.07
N THR A 101 4.39 -17.82 8.06
CA THR A 101 4.51 -19.26 8.32
C THR A 101 4.06 -19.62 9.73
N TYR A 102 4.48 -18.85 10.72
CA TYR A 102 4.09 -19.06 12.11
C TYR A 102 2.57 -18.98 12.30
N GLY A 103 1.92 -17.96 11.74
CA GLY A 103 0.46 -17.84 11.77
C GLY A 103 -0.23 -19.07 11.18
N ARG A 104 0.27 -19.59 10.04
CA ARG A 104 -0.27 -20.79 9.39
C ARG A 104 -0.11 -22.05 10.23
N LEU A 105 1.04 -22.22 10.87
CA LEU A 105 1.27 -23.36 11.77
C LEU A 105 0.32 -23.32 12.97
N LEU A 106 0.11 -22.14 13.57
CA LEU A 106 -0.85 -21.97 14.68
C LEU A 106 -2.29 -22.19 14.23
N GLY A 107 -2.67 -21.67 13.06
CA GLY A 107 -4.00 -21.90 12.48
C GLY A 107 -4.30 -23.38 12.30
N LYS A 108 -3.34 -24.13 11.75
CA LYS A 108 -3.46 -25.59 11.62
C LYS A 108 -3.51 -26.32 12.97
N GLN A 109 -2.64 -25.93 13.91
CA GLN A 109 -2.55 -26.57 15.23
C GLN A 109 -3.81 -26.34 16.08
N PHE A 110 -4.38 -25.14 16.05
CA PHE A 110 -5.51 -24.77 16.88
C PHE A 110 -6.85 -24.77 16.13
N ASN A 111 -6.86 -25.23 14.87
CA ASN A 111 -8.02 -25.24 13.98
C ASN A 111 -8.68 -23.85 13.83
N ILE A 112 -7.83 -22.81 13.67
CA ILE A 112 -8.24 -21.43 13.47
C ILE A 112 -8.17 -21.12 11.97
N PRO A 113 -9.23 -20.55 11.34
CA PRO A 113 -9.18 -20.18 9.94
C PRO A 113 -8.14 -19.11 9.67
N ILE A 114 -7.55 -19.16 8.46
CA ILE A 114 -6.46 -18.26 8.05
C ILE A 114 -6.93 -17.43 6.87
N VAL A 115 -6.85 -16.12 7.01
CA VAL A 115 -6.97 -15.16 5.92
C VAL A 115 -5.59 -14.63 5.57
N HIS A 116 -5.33 -14.40 4.31
CA HIS A 116 -4.09 -13.78 3.85
C HIS A 116 -4.38 -12.59 2.96
N THR A 117 -3.71 -11.45 3.22
CA THR A 117 -3.70 -10.32 2.29
C THR A 117 -2.36 -10.23 1.58
N TYR A 118 -2.40 -10.32 0.26
CA TYR A 118 -1.24 -10.19 -0.61
C TYR A 118 -0.92 -8.72 -0.88
N HIS A 119 0.25 -8.26 -0.48
CA HIS A 119 0.63 -6.84 -0.55
C HIS A 119 1.68 -6.51 -1.59
N THR A 120 2.52 -7.47 -1.97
CA THR A 120 3.74 -7.19 -2.74
C THR A 120 3.77 -7.99 -4.03
N MET A 121 3.89 -7.29 -5.15
CA MET A 121 4.16 -7.91 -6.46
C MET A 121 5.61 -8.39 -6.51
N TYR A 122 5.89 -9.54 -5.87
CA TYR A 122 7.26 -10.06 -5.76
C TYR A 122 7.94 -10.26 -7.10
N GLU A 123 7.18 -10.53 -8.15
CA GLU A 123 7.72 -10.67 -9.51
C GLU A 123 8.43 -9.40 -10.00
N ASP A 124 7.93 -8.22 -9.57
CA ASP A 124 8.50 -6.93 -9.93
C ASP A 124 9.82 -6.65 -9.18
N TYR A 125 10.12 -7.43 -8.13
CA TYR A 125 11.31 -7.25 -7.30
C TYR A 125 12.36 -8.36 -7.47
N ILE A 126 12.07 -9.38 -8.28
CA ILE A 126 12.95 -10.55 -8.40
C ILE A 126 14.33 -10.19 -8.93
N TYR A 127 14.41 -9.16 -9.80
CA TYR A 127 15.66 -8.66 -10.34
C TYR A 127 16.60 -8.09 -9.26
N LEU A 128 16.07 -7.57 -8.13
CA LEU A 128 16.87 -7.09 -7.00
C LEU A 128 17.67 -8.22 -6.36
N VAL A 129 17.12 -9.43 -6.38
CA VAL A 129 17.76 -10.63 -5.82
C VAL A 129 18.64 -11.32 -6.86
N THR A 130 18.16 -11.43 -8.09
CA THR A 130 18.86 -12.20 -9.16
C THR A 130 19.88 -11.35 -9.92
N LYS A 131 19.81 -10.02 -9.82
CA LYS A 131 20.64 -9.06 -10.62
C LYS A 131 20.58 -9.35 -12.13
N GLY A 132 19.43 -9.88 -12.61
CA GLY A 132 19.23 -10.27 -14.01
C GLY A 132 19.75 -11.66 -14.39
N HIS A 133 20.37 -12.40 -13.45
CA HIS A 133 20.84 -13.76 -13.68
C HIS A 133 19.81 -14.78 -13.19
N PHE A 134 19.52 -15.81 -14.00
CA PHE A 134 18.57 -16.89 -13.66
C PHE A 134 17.12 -16.43 -13.40
N ASP A 135 16.67 -15.35 -14.00
CA ASP A 135 15.33 -14.77 -13.76
C ASP A 135 14.18 -15.77 -14.00
N LYS A 136 14.25 -16.59 -15.05
CA LYS A 136 13.19 -17.57 -15.37
C LYS A 136 13.01 -18.65 -14.30
N PRO A 137 14.05 -19.37 -13.85
CA PRO A 137 13.94 -20.34 -12.76
C PRO A 137 13.50 -19.68 -11.44
N ALA A 138 14.03 -18.48 -11.14
CA ALA A 138 13.71 -17.74 -9.94
C ALA A 138 12.23 -17.30 -9.93
N LYS A 139 11.70 -16.83 -11.06
CA LYS A 139 10.27 -16.49 -11.20
C LYS A 139 9.37 -17.71 -10.97
N LYS A 140 9.72 -18.87 -11.52
CA LYS A 140 8.95 -20.09 -11.32
C LYS A 140 8.97 -20.58 -9.87
N LEU A 141 10.11 -20.47 -9.20
CA LEU A 141 10.22 -20.78 -7.78
C LEU A 141 9.38 -19.83 -6.93
N LEU A 142 9.43 -18.53 -7.23
CA LEU A 142 8.64 -17.51 -6.58
C LEU A 142 7.13 -17.73 -6.77
N GLU A 143 6.70 -18.09 -7.98
CA GLU A 143 5.32 -18.47 -8.28
C GLU A 143 4.86 -19.63 -7.40
N TYR A 144 5.67 -20.70 -7.29
CA TYR A 144 5.37 -21.84 -6.43
C TYR A 144 5.23 -21.43 -4.96
N PHE A 145 6.14 -20.59 -4.45
CA PHE A 145 6.04 -20.03 -3.10
C PHE A 145 4.79 -19.20 -2.91
N THR A 146 4.50 -18.32 -3.85
CA THR A 146 3.32 -17.45 -3.79
C THR A 146 2.04 -18.29 -3.76
N LEU A 147 1.92 -19.30 -4.62
CA LEU A 147 0.79 -20.22 -4.63
C LEU A 147 0.67 -21.02 -3.33
N PHE A 148 1.78 -21.49 -2.78
CA PHE A 148 1.76 -22.21 -1.51
C PHE A 148 1.19 -21.33 -0.39
N TYR A 149 1.66 -20.09 -0.26
CA TYR A 149 1.23 -19.19 0.78
C TYR A 149 -0.18 -18.58 0.54
N CYS A 150 -0.54 -18.29 -0.70
CA CYS A 150 -1.76 -17.57 -1.01
C CYS A 150 -2.95 -18.46 -1.38
N ASP A 151 -2.69 -19.70 -1.80
CA ASP A 151 -3.75 -20.64 -2.19
C ASP A 151 -3.85 -21.86 -1.27
N LYS A 152 -2.76 -22.62 -1.09
CA LYS A 152 -2.82 -23.93 -0.44
C LYS A 152 -2.95 -23.90 1.09
N THR A 153 -2.55 -22.82 1.73
CA THR A 153 -2.43 -22.74 3.19
C THR A 153 -3.38 -21.71 3.85
N VAL A 154 -4.34 -21.19 3.10
CA VAL A 154 -5.28 -20.17 3.61
C VAL A 154 -6.74 -20.58 3.38
N SER A 155 -7.64 -20.09 4.23
CA SER A 155 -9.09 -20.21 4.05
C SER A 155 -9.59 -19.22 3.01
N GLU A 156 -9.13 -17.96 3.07
CA GLU A 156 -9.49 -16.89 2.16
C GLU A 156 -8.27 -16.07 1.75
N LEU A 157 -8.26 -15.62 0.49
CA LEU A 157 -7.25 -14.73 -0.08
C LEU A 157 -7.86 -13.36 -0.37
N ILE A 158 -7.16 -12.31 0.07
CA ILE A 158 -7.50 -10.91 -0.20
C ILE A 158 -6.38 -10.30 -1.06
N VAL A 159 -6.76 -9.54 -2.05
CA VAL A 159 -5.87 -8.76 -2.92
C VAL A 159 -6.37 -7.32 -3.04
N PRO A 160 -5.49 -6.32 -3.14
CA PRO A 160 -5.93 -4.91 -3.10
C PRO A 160 -6.53 -4.41 -4.42
N THR A 161 -6.20 -5.01 -5.57
CA THR A 161 -6.59 -4.49 -6.89
C THR A 161 -6.93 -5.61 -7.88
N LYS A 162 -7.56 -5.21 -8.99
CA LYS A 162 -7.79 -6.10 -10.14
C LYS A 162 -6.47 -6.61 -10.72
N LYS A 163 -5.42 -5.82 -10.78
CA LYS A 163 -4.07 -6.22 -11.22
C LYS A 163 -3.59 -7.46 -10.47
N THR A 164 -3.68 -7.42 -9.14
CA THR A 164 -3.31 -8.56 -8.29
C THR A 164 -4.31 -9.72 -8.36
N TYR A 165 -5.59 -9.45 -8.55
CA TYR A 165 -6.60 -10.47 -8.81
C TYR A 165 -6.28 -11.24 -10.11
N ASP A 166 -5.98 -10.53 -11.19
CA ASP A 166 -5.65 -11.12 -12.49
C ASP A 166 -4.34 -11.95 -12.42
N LEU A 167 -3.37 -11.53 -11.60
CA LEU A 167 -2.17 -12.35 -11.31
C LEU A 167 -2.57 -13.74 -10.80
N PHE A 168 -3.46 -13.83 -9.82
CA PHE A 168 -3.87 -15.11 -9.24
C PHE A 168 -4.84 -15.88 -10.13
N LYS A 169 -5.84 -15.22 -10.71
CA LYS A 169 -6.89 -15.89 -11.48
C LYS A 169 -6.49 -16.23 -12.90
N ILE A 170 -5.79 -15.32 -13.58
CA ILE A 170 -5.43 -15.49 -15.00
C ILE A 170 -4.05 -16.12 -15.13
N LYS A 171 -3.04 -15.53 -14.49
CA LYS A 171 -1.66 -15.98 -14.67
C LYS A 171 -1.36 -17.28 -13.91
N TYR A 172 -1.77 -17.35 -12.64
CA TYR A 172 -1.54 -18.53 -11.79
C TYR A 172 -2.65 -19.57 -11.86
N GLY A 173 -3.81 -19.24 -12.42
CA GLY A 173 -4.90 -20.18 -12.67
C GLY A 173 -5.55 -20.77 -11.42
N ILE A 174 -5.55 -20.04 -10.27
CA ILE A 174 -6.15 -20.58 -9.05
C ILE A 174 -7.68 -20.62 -9.16
N GLU A 175 -8.26 -21.75 -8.73
CA GLU A 175 -9.72 -21.96 -8.82
C GLU A 175 -10.51 -21.24 -7.72
N ARG A 176 -9.90 -21.10 -6.53
CA ARG A 176 -10.59 -20.48 -5.39
C ARG A 176 -11.03 -19.06 -5.65
N GLU A 177 -12.00 -18.60 -4.89
CA GLU A 177 -12.41 -17.21 -4.86
C GLU A 177 -11.26 -16.32 -4.31
N VAL A 178 -11.09 -15.16 -4.93
CA VAL A 178 -10.14 -14.12 -4.51
C VAL A 178 -10.92 -12.85 -4.24
N ASN A 179 -10.77 -12.30 -3.04
CA ASN A 179 -11.50 -11.12 -2.62
C ASN A 179 -10.72 -9.86 -2.99
N ILE A 180 -11.28 -8.97 -3.79
CA ILE A 180 -10.66 -7.66 -4.08
C ILE A 180 -11.11 -6.68 -3.01
N ILE A 181 -10.21 -6.34 -2.09
CA ILE A 181 -10.48 -5.38 -1.02
C ILE A 181 -9.30 -4.42 -0.94
N PRO A 182 -9.47 -3.18 -1.46
CA PRO A 182 -8.43 -2.16 -1.36
C PRO A 182 -8.15 -1.80 0.10
N THR A 183 -6.88 -1.59 0.41
CA THR A 183 -6.45 -1.06 1.71
C THR A 183 -7.13 0.28 1.97
N GLY A 184 -7.75 0.40 3.14
CA GLY A 184 -8.31 1.66 3.60
C GLY A 184 -7.26 2.65 4.09
N ILE A 185 -7.56 3.92 3.99
CA ILE A 185 -6.76 5.01 4.55
C ILE A 185 -7.63 5.91 5.44
N ASP A 186 -7.00 6.67 6.31
CA ASP A 186 -7.67 7.71 7.08
C ASP A 186 -7.91 8.94 6.19
N VAL A 187 -8.96 8.83 5.35
CA VAL A 187 -9.31 9.86 4.35
C VAL A 187 -9.59 11.22 4.99
N ASP A 188 -10.11 11.22 6.21
CA ASP A 188 -10.42 12.44 6.93
C ASP A 188 -9.16 13.22 7.31
N ARG A 189 -8.07 12.53 7.59
CA ARG A 189 -6.78 13.12 7.93
C ARG A 189 -6.26 14.10 6.88
N PHE A 190 -6.55 13.88 5.60
CA PHE A 190 -6.04 14.67 4.48
C PHE A 190 -6.96 15.84 4.08
N LYS A 191 -8.12 16.00 4.73
CA LYS A 191 -9.04 17.08 4.42
C LYS A 191 -8.43 18.45 4.68
N LYS A 192 -8.60 19.37 3.73
CA LYS A 192 -8.10 20.75 3.82
C LYS A 192 -8.60 21.50 5.05
N SER A 193 -9.82 21.18 5.51
CA SER A 193 -10.42 21.76 6.71
C SER A 193 -9.67 21.50 8.01
N ASN A 194 -8.77 20.53 8.04
CA ASN A 194 -8.00 20.16 9.24
C ASN A 194 -6.76 21.05 9.43
N PHE A 195 -6.46 21.95 8.50
CA PHE A 195 -5.23 22.72 8.50
C PHE A 195 -5.53 24.21 8.48
N ASP A 196 -4.86 24.98 9.33
CA ASP A 196 -4.94 26.45 9.29
C ASP A 196 -4.31 26.98 7.98
N LYS A 197 -4.98 27.93 7.36
CA LYS A 197 -4.47 28.59 6.15
C LYS A 197 -3.12 29.25 6.39
N LYS A 198 -2.87 29.78 7.59
CA LYS A 198 -1.60 30.40 7.96
C LYS A 198 -0.45 29.38 7.95
N ASP A 199 -0.69 28.18 8.45
CA ASP A 199 0.31 27.11 8.47
C ASP A 199 0.64 26.62 7.06
N ILE A 200 -0.37 26.50 6.21
CA ILE A 200 -0.17 26.14 4.80
C ILE A 200 0.65 27.22 4.09
N ILE A 201 0.34 28.51 4.29
CA ILE A 201 1.07 29.66 3.70
C ILE A 201 2.52 29.66 4.22
N SER A 202 2.72 29.48 5.53
CA SER A 202 4.05 29.40 6.14
C SER A 202 4.88 28.28 5.53
N LEU A 203 4.28 27.09 5.34
CA LEU A 203 4.96 25.97 4.74
C LEU A 203 5.26 26.19 3.24
N ARG A 204 4.34 26.84 2.48
CA ARG A 204 4.62 27.27 1.10
C ARG A 204 5.82 28.21 1.03
N ASN A 205 5.85 29.23 1.90
CA ASN A 205 6.94 30.21 1.97
C ASN A 205 8.29 29.55 2.29
N LYS A 206 8.31 28.58 3.22
CA LYS A 206 9.51 27.77 3.55
C LYS A 206 10.15 27.13 2.31
N PHE A 207 9.33 26.72 1.35
CA PHE A 207 9.80 26.10 0.11
C PHE A 207 9.85 27.05 -1.10
N GLY A 208 9.68 28.35 -0.88
CA GLY A 208 9.68 29.35 -1.95
C GLY A 208 8.52 29.19 -2.96
N ILE A 209 7.41 28.59 -2.55
CA ILE A 209 6.21 28.41 -3.37
C ILE A 209 5.32 29.64 -3.20
N LYS A 210 5.14 30.38 -4.28
CA LYS A 210 4.33 31.60 -4.31
C LYS A 210 2.83 31.29 -4.35
N SER A 211 1.99 32.31 -4.09
CA SER A 211 0.53 32.16 -4.08
C SER A 211 -0.06 31.79 -5.44
N ASP A 212 0.56 32.22 -6.53
CA ASP A 212 0.18 31.97 -7.93
C ASP A 212 0.84 30.74 -8.54
N ASP A 213 1.74 30.07 -7.82
CA ASP A 213 2.36 28.83 -8.30
C ASP A 213 1.37 27.68 -8.33
N PHE A 214 1.36 26.95 -9.45
CA PHE A 214 0.64 25.70 -9.64
C PHE A 214 1.58 24.53 -9.33
N VAL A 215 1.26 23.78 -8.28
CA VAL A 215 2.16 22.77 -7.71
C VAL A 215 1.74 21.37 -8.11
N LEU A 216 2.63 20.67 -8.83
CA LEU A 216 2.58 19.24 -9.06
C LEU A 216 3.22 18.56 -7.86
N LEU A 217 2.50 17.66 -7.20
CA LEU A 217 2.93 17.02 -5.96
C LEU A 217 3.20 15.53 -6.18
N LEU A 218 4.38 15.07 -5.81
CA LEU A 218 4.71 13.66 -5.64
C LEU A 218 5.04 13.39 -4.18
N VAL A 219 4.41 12.40 -3.59
CA VAL A 219 4.75 11.88 -2.25
C VAL A 219 5.14 10.42 -2.40
N SER A 220 6.42 10.09 -2.19
CA SER A 220 6.90 8.72 -2.34
C SER A 220 8.28 8.51 -1.71
N ARG A 221 8.67 7.23 -1.57
CA ARG A 221 10.09 6.87 -1.43
C ARG A 221 10.83 7.26 -2.72
N ILE A 222 11.97 7.88 -2.61
CA ILE A 222 12.77 8.34 -3.77
C ILE A 222 13.63 7.19 -4.30
N SER A 223 13.08 6.47 -5.28
CA SER A 223 13.74 5.35 -5.97
C SER A 223 13.39 5.41 -7.46
N GLU A 224 14.40 5.59 -8.32
CA GLU A 224 14.18 5.72 -9.77
C GLU A 224 13.54 4.48 -10.37
N GLU A 225 14.05 3.34 -9.99
CA GLU A 225 13.63 2.07 -10.55
C GLU A 225 12.14 1.80 -10.34
N GLN A 226 11.63 2.17 -9.15
CA GLN A 226 10.24 1.96 -8.76
C GLN A 226 9.33 3.12 -9.17
N LYS A 227 9.82 4.36 -9.01
CA LYS A 227 8.97 5.57 -9.08
C LYS A 227 9.16 6.38 -10.36
N ASN A 228 10.18 6.03 -11.18
CA ASN A 228 10.41 6.67 -12.47
C ASN A 228 10.47 8.21 -12.37
N ILE A 229 11.22 8.69 -11.39
CA ILE A 229 11.29 10.11 -11.03
C ILE A 229 11.92 10.93 -12.13
N LYS A 230 12.93 10.34 -12.80
CA LYS A 230 13.59 10.99 -13.93
C LYS A 230 12.61 11.36 -15.04
N PHE A 231 11.64 10.49 -15.34
CA PHE A 231 10.60 10.79 -16.31
C PHE A 231 9.82 12.05 -15.93
N LEU A 232 9.40 12.17 -14.67
CA LEU A 232 8.66 13.35 -14.17
C LEU A 232 9.52 14.62 -14.23
N LEU A 233 10.82 14.53 -13.88
CA LEU A 233 11.75 15.64 -13.98
C LEU A 233 11.95 16.10 -15.44
N ASP A 234 12.07 15.17 -16.38
CA ASP A 234 12.18 15.48 -17.80
C ASP A 234 10.91 16.14 -18.35
N CYS A 235 9.73 15.73 -17.85
CA CYS A 235 8.46 16.38 -18.17
C CYS A 235 8.38 17.79 -17.57
N GLN A 236 8.81 17.97 -16.32
CA GLN A 236 8.87 19.27 -15.67
C GLN A 236 9.77 20.24 -16.43
N LYS A 237 10.93 19.79 -16.90
CA LYS A 237 11.81 20.59 -17.76
C LYS A 237 11.13 21.08 -19.03
N GLN A 238 10.25 20.28 -19.63
CA GLN A 238 9.46 20.69 -20.79
C GLN A 238 8.42 21.73 -20.44
N LEU A 239 7.68 21.57 -19.32
CA LEU A 239 6.71 22.54 -18.82
C LEU A 239 7.39 23.88 -18.50
N ASN A 240 8.56 23.88 -17.88
CA ASN A 240 9.31 25.06 -17.49
C ASN A 240 9.79 25.95 -18.65
N LYS A 241 9.83 25.43 -19.88
CA LYS A 241 10.17 26.25 -21.06
C LYS A 241 9.15 27.37 -21.26
N LYS A 242 7.86 27.13 -20.97
CA LYS A 242 6.76 28.07 -21.21
C LYS A 242 6.15 28.58 -19.90
N TYR A 243 6.00 27.76 -18.87
CA TYR A 243 5.27 28.05 -17.63
C TYR A 243 6.19 28.07 -16.43
N LYS A 244 6.62 29.27 -15.99
CA LYS A 244 7.59 29.43 -14.89
C LYS A 244 6.96 29.28 -13.49
N ASN A 245 5.65 29.33 -13.39
CA ASN A 245 4.88 29.18 -12.16
C ASN A 245 4.35 27.74 -11.94
N ILE A 246 4.69 26.78 -12.83
CA ILE A 246 4.42 25.36 -12.55
C ILE A 246 5.61 24.79 -11.77
N LYS A 247 5.37 24.41 -10.51
CA LYS A 247 6.37 23.86 -9.60
C LYS A 247 6.20 22.36 -9.45
N PHE A 248 7.28 21.62 -9.26
CA PHE A 248 7.24 20.22 -8.93
C PHE A 248 7.78 19.99 -7.52
N LEU A 249 6.89 19.65 -6.59
CA LEU A 249 7.22 19.37 -5.19
C LEU A 249 7.31 17.86 -4.97
N VAL A 250 8.49 17.40 -4.61
CA VAL A 250 8.80 15.98 -4.32
C VAL A 250 8.98 15.82 -2.81
N VAL A 251 8.04 15.13 -2.18
CA VAL A 251 8.01 14.88 -0.74
C VAL A 251 8.43 13.45 -0.47
N GLY A 252 9.50 13.29 0.31
CA GLY A 252 10.01 11.99 0.71
C GLY A 252 11.52 11.87 0.63
N ASP A 253 12.01 10.69 0.98
CA ASP A 253 13.41 10.34 1.02
C ASP A 253 13.64 8.96 0.38
N GLY A 254 14.88 8.62 0.08
CA GLY A 254 15.22 7.34 -0.50
C GLY A 254 16.63 7.29 -1.09
N PRO A 255 17.04 6.12 -1.60
CA PRO A 255 18.43 5.91 -2.03
C PRO A 255 18.90 6.85 -3.16
N ASP A 256 17.96 7.34 -3.98
CA ASP A 256 18.31 8.16 -5.15
C ASP A 256 18.08 9.66 -4.92
N LEU A 257 17.74 10.11 -3.70
CA LEU A 257 17.44 11.52 -3.41
C LEU A 257 18.62 12.44 -3.76
N ASP A 258 19.83 12.11 -3.31
CA ASP A 258 21.01 12.95 -3.57
C ASP A 258 21.40 12.97 -5.04
N TYR A 259 21.22 11.85 -5.74
CA TYR A 259 21.38 11.79 -7.19
C TYR A 259 20.43 12.80 -7.88
N PHE A 260 19.14 12.83 -7.52
CA PHE A 260 18.18 13.73 -8.14
C PHE A 260 18.36 15.19 -7.75
N LYS A 261 18.75 15.50 -6.51
CA LYS A 261 19.13 16.86 -6.12
C LYS A 261 20.31 17.38 -6.98
N ASN A 262 21.33 16.56 -7.17
CA ASN A 262 22.47 16.90 -8.03
C ASN A 262 22.06 17.04 -9.50
N TYR A 263 21.17 16.17 -9.99
CA TYR A 263 20.64 16.23 -11.35
C TYR A 263 19.91 17.57 -11.60
N VAL A 264 19.00 17.97 -10.70
CA VAL A 264 18.24 19.22 -10.76
C VAL A 264 19.17 20.44 -10.71
N LYS A 265 20.15 20.46 -9.80
CA LYS A 265 21.15 21.53 -9.67
C LYS A 265 21.99 21.67 -10.95
N LYS A 266 22.50 20.57 -11.49
CA LYS A 266 23.31 20.55 -12.74
C LYS A 266 22.50 21.07 -13.94
N ASN A 267 21.20 20.78 -14.01
CA ASN A 267 20.33 21.20 -15.10
C ASN A 267 19.68 22.59 -14.85
N ARG A 268 19.95 23.25 -13.72
CA ARG A 268 19.38 24.54 -13.32
C ARG A 268 17.83 24.55 -13.32
N GLU A 269 17.24 23.47 -12.81
CA GLU A 269 15.78 23.32 -12.75
C GLU A 269 15.23 23.90 -11.43
N GLU A 270 15.11 25.25 -11.38
CA GLU A 270 14.71 26.00 -10.17
C GLU A 270 13.25 25.74 -9.74
N ASN A 271 12.43 25.11 -10.58
CA ASN A 271 11.04 24.81 -10.32
C ASN A 271 10.81 23.40 -9.69
N VAL A 272 11.89 22.68 -9.34
CA VAL A 272 11.83 21.39 -8.67
C VAL A 272 12.29 21.55 -7.23
N ILE A 273 11.46 21.07 -6.29
CA ILE A 273 11.68 21.23 -4.86
C ILE A 273 11.66 19.84 -4.20
N PHE A 274 12.70 19.50 -3.47
CA PHE A 274 12.77 18.27 -2.65
C PHE A 274 12.68 18.64 -1.18
N THR A 275 11.75 18.01 -0.45
CA THR A 275 11.62 18.25 1.00
C THR A 275 12.55 17.39 1.83
N GLY A 276 12.99 16.23 1.32
CA GLY A 276 13.59 15.17 2.12
C GLY A 276 12.52 14.43 2.95
N MET A 277 12.99 13.68 3.96
CA MET A 277 12.13 12.91 4.85
C MET A 277 11.15 13.84 5.58
N VAL A 278 9.88 13.46 5.55
CA VAL A 278 8.81 14.10 6.32
C VAL A 278 8.24 13.07 7.29
N PRO A 279 8.14 13.39 8.59
CA PRO A 279 7.52 12.50 9.56
C PRO A 279 6.08 12.15 9.14
N TRP A 280 5.69 10.90 9.31
CA TRP A 280 4.37 10.43 8.88
C TRP A 280 3.22 11.28 9.42
N LYS A 281 3.32 11.77 10.67
CA LYS A 281 2.30 12.63 11.29
C LYS A 281 2.08 13.94 10.55
N ASP A 282 3.10 14.48 9.87
CA ASP A 282 3.10 15.80 9.23
C ASP A 282 2.80 15.72 7.72
N VAL A 283 2.90 14.53 7.11
CA VAL A 283 2.75 14.32 5.66
C VAL A 283 1.44 14.88 5.12
N ALA A 284 0.34 14.77 5.86
CA ALA A 284 -0.98 15.24 5.40
C ALA A 284 -1.02 16.76 5.13
N MET A 285 -0.22 17.57 5.84
CA MET A 285 -0.09 18.99 5.57
C MET A 285 0.61 19.25 4.22
N TYR A 286 1.56 18.44 3.83
CA TYR A 286 2.27 18.61 2.54
C TYR A 286 1.36 18.36 1.34
N TYR A 287 0.35 17.52 1.46
CA TYR A 287 -0.67 17.36 0.42
C TYR A 287 -1.45 18.66 0.17
N GLN A 288 -1.57 19.53 1.18
CA GLN A 288 -2.26 20.82 1.04
C GLN A 288 -1.47 21.85 0.21
N LEU A 289 -0.19 21.58 -0.07
CA LEU A 289 0.66 22.44 -0.91
C LEU A 289 0.41 22.20 -2.40
N GLY A 290 -0.09 21.00 -2.77
CA GLY A 290 -0.30 20.58 -4.15
C GLY A 290 -1.56 21.13 -4.79
N ASN A 291 -1.55 21.22 -6.12
CA ASN A 291 -2.73 21.40 -6.95
C ASN A 291 -3.10 20.09 -7.66
N VAL A 292 -2.13 19.32 -8.15
CA VAL A 292 -2.32 18.03 -8.81
C VAL A 292 -1.37 17.01 -8.17
N PHE A 293 -1.88 15.84 -7.84
CA PHE A 293 -1.04 14.72 -7.44
C PHE A 293 -0.51 13.99 -8.67
N VAL A 294 0.80 13.79 -8.76
CA VAL A 294 1.41 13.15 -9.93
C VAL A 294 2.22 11.92 -9.53
N THR A 295 2.17 10.87 -10.34
CA THR A 295 3.01 9.68 -10.16
C THR A 295 3.28 8.96 -11.48
N ALA A 296 4.53 8.51 -11.65
CA ALA A 296 4.95 7.67 -12.78
C ALA A 296 5.44 6.29 -12.31
N SER A 297 4.97 5.85 -11.14
CA SER A 297 5.37 4.57 -10.53
C SER A 297 5.06 3.38 -11.43
N LYS A 298 6.00 2.42 -11.49
CA LYS A 298 5.93 1.21 -12.33
C LYS A 298 5.58 -0.04 -11.52
N THR A 299 5.76 0.00 -10.20
CA THR A 299 5.69 -1.17 -9.33
C THR A 299 4.70 -0.96 -8.17
N GLU A 300 3.48 -0.58 -8.49
CA GLU A 300 2.45 -0.42 -7.47
C GLU A 300 1.55 -1.65 -7.38
N THR A 301 1.17 -1.96 -6.15
CA THR A 301 0.11 -2.94 -5.88
C THR A 301 -1.25 -2.25 -5.79
N GLN A 302 -1.30 -1.04 -5.22
CA GLN A 302 -2.51 -0.23 -5.08
C GLN A 302 -2.28 1.28 -5.26
N GLY A 303 -1.11 1.82 -4.85
CA GLY A 303 -0.83 3.25 -4.90
C GLY A 303 -1.58 4.06 -3.83
N LEU A 304 -1.35 3.78 -2.56
CA LEU A 304 -2.01 4.46 -1.43
C LEU A 304 -1.87 5.99 -1.48
N THR A 305 -0.72 6.51 -1.90
CA THR A 305 -0.46 7.94 -2.01
C THR A 305 -1.36 8.64 -3.03
N VAL A 306 -1.86 7.92 -4.05
CA VAL A 306 -2.88 8.42 -4.98
C VAL A 306 -4.18 8.69 -4.23
N ILE A 307 -4.62 7.77 -3.38
CA ILE A 307 -5.85 7.91 -2.59
C ILE A 307 -5.70 9.03 -1.55
N GLU A 308 -4.51 9.16 -0.95
CA GLU A 308 -4.18 10.27 -0.05
C GLU A 308 -4.29 11.63 -0.78
N GLY A 309 -3.75 11.73 -2.01
CA GLY A 309 -3.88 12.92 -2.86
C GLY A 309 -5.34 13.25 -3.17
N MET A 310 -6.13 12.24 -3.56
CA MET A 310 -7.58 12.39 -3.79
C MET A 310 -8.31 12.88 -2.53
N SER A 311 -7.93 12.37 -1.35
CA SER A 311 -8.51 12.78 -0.06
C SER A 311 -8.17 14.23 0.31
N ALA A 312 -7.05 14.75 -0.21
CA ALA A 312 -6.68 16.15 -0.13
C ALA A 312 -7.32 17.03 -1.24
N SER A 313 -8.28 16.49 -1.99
CA SER A 313 -8.95 17.13 -3.13
C SER A 313 -8.00 17.43 -4.31
N LEU A 314 -6.96 16.63 -4.51
CA LEU A 314 -6.06 16.78 -5.66
C LEU A 314 -6.54 15.88 -6.81
N PRO A 315 -6.81 16.43 -8.01
CA PRO A 315 -6.90 15.61 -9.21
C PRO A 315 -5.61 14.82 -9.39
N VAL A 316 -5.71 13.58 -9.90
CA VAL A 316 -4.55 12.71 -10.08
C VAL A 316 -4.12 12.69 -11.53
N VAL A 317 -2.82 12.80 -11.79
CA VAL A 317 -2.23 12.49 -13.10
C VAL A 317 -1.22 11.37 -12.91
N CYS A 318 -1.55 10.17 -13.36
CA CYS A 318 -0.76 8.96 -13.12
C CYS A 318 -0.50 8.17 -14.39
N MET A 319 0.57 7.34 -14.36
CA MET A 319 0.82 6.39 -15.44
C MET A 319 -0.37 5.45 -15.62
N ASP A 320 -0.68 5.06 -16.87
CA ASP A 320 -1.73 4.07 -17.17
C ASP A 320 -1.26 2.68 -16.72
N ASP A 321 -1.54 2.38 -15.45
CA ASP A 321 -1.28 1.09 -14.81
C ASP A 321 -2.53 0.62 -14.06
N ASP A 322 -2.83 -0.67 -14.14
CA ASP A 322 -4.05 -1.24 -13.57
C ASP A 322 -4.12 -1.13 -12.03
N SER A 323 -3.00 -0.90 -11.36
CA SER A 323 -2.98 -0.65 -9.91
C SER A 323 -3.69 0.66 -9.54
N PHE A 324 -3.69 1.65 -10.42
CA PHE A 324 -4.35 2.94 -10.18
C PHE A 324 -5.83 2.96 -10.58
N LYS A 325 -6.26 2.08 -11.49
CA LYS A 325 -7.64 2.04 -12.02
C LYS A 325 -8.70 1.68 -10.98
N ILE A 326 -8.30 1.21 -9.81
CA ILE A 326 -9.24 1.02 -8.69
C ILE A 326 -9.68 2.36 -8.07
N ALA A 327 -8.87 3.39 -8.18
CA ALA A 327 -9.09 4.70 -7.57
C ALA A 327 -9.32 5.81 -8.60
N VAL A 328 -8.55 5.79 -9.70
CA VAL A 328 -8.58 6.84 -10.72
C VAL A 328 -9.48 6.41 -11.89
N ILE A 329 -10.33 7.35 -12.29
CA ILE A 329 -11.23 7.23 -13.46
C ILE A 329 -10.91 8.40 -14.39
N GLU A 330 -10.58 8.06 -15.66
CA GLU A 330 -10.19 9.02 -16.68
C GLU A 330 -11.23 10.14 -16.83
N ASP A 331 -10.78 11.39 -16.89
CA ASP A 331 -11.58 12.61 -17.04
C ASP A 331 -12.68 12.83 -15.98
N TYR A 332 -12.73 11.98 -14.93
CA TYR A 332 -13.67 12.11 -13.83
C TYR A 332 -13.01 12.62 -12.53
N ASN A 333 -11.97 11.96 -12.06
CA ASN A 333 -11.22 12.34 -10.85
C ASN A 333 -9.70 12.44 -11.08
N GLY A 334 -9.25 12.15 -12.30
CA GLY A 334 -7.84 12.19 -12.69
C GLY A 334 -7.67 11.95 -14.18
N LYS A 335 -6.41 11.80 -14.59
CA LYS A 335 -5.99 11.51 -15.95
C LYS A 335 -4.89 10.48 -15.97
N PHE A 336 -4.92 9.60 -16.96
CA PHE A 336 -3.84 8.66 -17.24
C PHE A 336 -2.89 9.20 -18.30
N PHE A 337 -1.65 8.75 -18.27
CA PHE A 337 -0.67 8.98 -19.33
C PHE A 337 0.17 7.72 -19.61
N LYS A 338 0.62 7.56 -20.84
CA LYS A 338 1.53 6.50 -21.29
C LYS A 338 2.91 7.02 -21.68
N ASN A 339 2.99 8.31 -21.99
CA ASN A 339 4.19 8.95 -22.49
C ASN A 339 4.27 10.42 -22.06
N ARG A 340 5.42 11.05 -22.33
CA ARG A 340 5.69 12.44 -21.97
C ARG A 340 4.69 13.43 -22.55
N ARG A 341 4.26 13.24 -23.79
CA ARG A 341 3.32 14.15 -24.46
C ARG A 341 1.96 14.13 -23.76
N GLU A 342 1.46 12.94 -23.45
CA GLU A 342 0.19 12.77 -22.74
C GLU A 342 0.25 13.36 -21.32
N TYR A 343 1.36 13.13 -20.59
CA TYR A 343 1.57 13.73 -19.26
C TYR A 343 1.51 15.27 -19.33
N VAL A 344 2.30 15.87 -20.24
CA VAL A 344 2.35 17.32 -20.39
C VAL A 344 0.98 17.87 -20.75
N ASN A 345 0.26 17.25 -21.69
CA ASN A 345 -1.08 17.66 -22.09
C ASN A 345 -2.08 17.54 -20.92
N ALA A 346 -2.02 16.45 -20.12
CA ALA A 346 -2.86 16.28 -18.94
C ALA A 346 -2.65 17.38 -17.90
N ILE A 347 -1.39 17.76 -17.65
CA ILE A 347 -1.07 18.87 -16.73
C ILE A 347 -1.57 20.21 -17.28
N LEU A 348 -1.32 20.50 -18.55
CA LEU A 348 -1.76 21.77 -19.17
C LEU A 348 -3.28 21.90 -19.22
N ASP A 349 -3.99 20.82 -19.51
CA ASP A 349 -5.46 20.78 -19.49
C ASP A 349 -6.03 21.19 -18.09
N LEU A 350 -5.40 20.69 -17.01
CA LEU A 350 -5.79 21.05 -15.64
C LEU A 350 -5.31 22.47 -15.22
N TYR A 351 -4.19 22.92 -15.76
CA TYR A 351 -3.62 24.22 -15.48
C TYR A 351 -4.41 25.34 -16.19
N GLU A 352 -4.75 25.15 -17.46
CA GLU A 352 -5.40 26.16 -18.31
C GLU A 352 -6.94 26.16 -18.14
N ASN A 353 -7.55 25.01 -17.81
CA ASN A 353 -9.00 24.87 -17.66
C ASN A 353 -9.41 24.79 -16.18
N ARG A 354 -9.71 25.93 -15.59
CA ARG A 354 -10.08 26.05 -14.18
C ARG A 354 -11.38 25.31 -13.81
N GLU A 355 -12.34 25.28 -14.69
CA GLU A 355 -13.62 24.58 -14.46
C GLU A 355 -13.41 23.07 -14.40
N LYS A 356 -12.68 22.51 -15.36
CA LYS A 356 -12.31 21.08 -15.37
C LYS A 356 -11.50 20.71 -14.13
N TYR A 357 -10.51 21.53 -13.77
CA TYR A 357 -9.72 21.34 -12.55
C TYR A 357 -10.64 21.25 -11.31
N ASN A 358 -11.55 22.20 -11.13
CA ASN A 358 -12.45 22.22 -9.98
C ASN A 358 -13.38 20.99 -9.94
N THR A 359 -13.86 20.56 -11.11
CA THR A 359 -14.70 19.37 -11.25
C THR A 359 -13.94 18.12 -10.84
N LEU A 360 -12.75 17.87 -11.41
CA LEU A 360 -11.96 16.70 -11.08
C LEU A 360 -11.50 16.72 -9.61
N SER A 361 -11.16 17.89 -9.05
CA SER A 361 -10.81 18.06 -7.65
C SER A 361 -11.93 17.61 -6.70
N LYS A 362 -13.17 18.06 -6.98
CA LYS A 362 -14.36 17.65 -6.22
C LYS A 362 -14.62 16.14 -6.33
N GLN A 363 -14.50 15.61 -7.53
CA GLN A 363 -14.71 14.18 -7.77
C GLN A 363 -13.60 13.30 -7.16
N ALA A 364 -12.36 13.76 -7.14
CA ALA A 364 -11.26 13.11 -6.45
C ALA A 364 -11.58 12.92 -4.95
N LEU A 365 -11.99 14.00 -4.26
CA LEU A 365 -12.40 13.93 -2.86
C LEU A 365 -13.60 12.98 -2.64
N ASN A 366 -14.60 13.04 -3.52
CA ASN A 366 -15.77 12.15 -3.40
C ASN A 366 -15.39 10.68 -3.58
N SER A 367 -14.55 10.39 -4.59
CA SER A 367 -14.10 9.02 -4.87
C SER A 367 -13.23 8.45 -3.74
N SER A 368 -12.46 9.27 -3.02
CA SER A 368 -11.62 8.79 -1.93
C SER A 368 -12.40 8.18 -0.76
N LYS A 369 -13.66 8.57 -0.55
CA LYS A 369 -14.49 8.11 0.58
C LYS A 369 -14.71 6.60 0.62
N GLN A 370 -14.75 5.93 -0.54
CA GLN A 370 -14.86 4.47 -0.64
C GLN A 370 -13.64 3.72 -0.10
N PHE A 371 -12.52 4.42 0.11
CA PHE A 371 -11.29 3.87 0.68
C PHE A 371 -11.15 4.21 2.17
N SER A 372 -12.23 4.59 2.85
CA SER A 372 -12.18 4.90 4.28
C SER A 372 -11.82 3.68 5.11
N VAL A 373 -11.19 3.94 6.26
CA VAL A 373 -10.83 2.90 7.25
C VAL A 373 -12.05 2.07 7.65
N LYS A 374 -13.19 2.72 7.85
CA LYS A 374 -14.45 2.04 8.23
C LYS A 374 -14.89 1.04 7.14
N TYR A 375 -15.00 1.49 5.90
CA TYR A 375 -15.42 0.62 4.79
C TYR A 375 -14.47 -0.57 4.60
N TYR A 376 -13.15 -0.32 4.72
CA TYR A 376 -12.13 -1.37 4.66
C TYR A 376 -12.36 -2.46 5.71
N GLY A 377 -12.54 -2.09 6.98
CA GLY A 377 -12.76 -3.06 8.05
C GLY A 377 -14.08 -3.83 7.90
N GLU A 378 -15.15 -3.15 7.47
CA GLU A 378 -16.45 -3.81 7.20
C GLU A 378 -16.29 -4.91 6.14
N LYS A 379 -15.57 -4.62 5.03
CA LYS A 379 -15.31 -5.61 3.97
C LYS A 379 -14.42 -6.76 4.44
N ILE A 380 -13.39 -6.49 5.23
CA ILE A 380 -12.56 -7.54 5.83
C ILE A 380 -13.38 -8.43 6.79
N LEU A 381 -14.30 -7.85 7.56
CA LEU A 381 -15.18 -8.62 8.46
C LEU A 381 -16.12 -9.57 7.70
N GLU A 382 -16.60 -9.20 6.51
CA GLU A 382 -17.38 -10.10 5.65
C GLU A 382 -16.56 -11.36 5.31
N VAL A 383 -15.28 -11.18 4.91
CA VAL A 383 -14.36 -12.29 4.62
C VAL A 383 -14.06 -13.13 5.86
N TYR A 384 -13.86 -12.50 7.02
CA TYR A 384 -13.62 -13.24 8.27
C TYR A 384 -14.80 -14.12 8.66
N ARG A 385 -16.03 -13.58 8.58
CA ARG A 385 -17.26 -14.35 8.87
C ARG A 385 -17.39 -15.55 7.92
N LYS A 386 -17.09 -15.37 6.64
CA LYS A 386 -17.07 -16.45 5.66
C LYS A 386 -16.05 -17.53 6.04
N ALA A 387 -14.79 -17.15 6.30
CA ALA A 387 -13.72 -18.08 6.66
C ALA A 387 -14.05 -18.89 7.94
N ILE A 388 -14.63 -18.24 8.95
CA ILE A 388 -15.04 -18.89 10.21
C ILE A 388 -16.19 -19.87 9.98
N ASN A 389 -17.19 -19.49 9.19
CA ASN A 389 -18.35 -20.35 8.90
C ASN A 389 -17.93 -21.58 8.09
N ASP A 390 -17.08 -21.40 7.08
CA ASP A 390 -16.56 -22.50 6.26
C ASP A 390 -15.70 -23.49 7.08
N THR A 391 -15.03 -23.02 8.12
CA THR A 391 -14.25 -23.88 9.01
C THR A 391 -15.14 -24.70 9.95
N LYS A 392 -16.28 -24.15 10.37
CA LYS A 392 -17.25 -24.82 11.26
C LYS A 392 -18.18 -25.80 10.54
N GLU A 393 -18.29 -25.73 9.20
CA GLU A 393 -19.15 -26.67 8.46
C GLU A 393 -18.61 -28.11 8.53
N PRO A 394 -19.50 -29.11 8.80
CA PRO A 394 -19.11 -30.51 8.78
C PRO A 394 -18.57 -30.95 7.42
N PHE A 395 -17.58 -31.84 7.41
CA PHE A 395 -16.91 -32.32 6.20
C PHE A 395 -17.90 -32.83 5.11
N LEU A 396 -18.98 -33.52 5.53
CA LEU A 396 -20.00 -34.04 4.62
C LEU A 396 -20.77 -32.94 3.87
N SER A 397 -21.01 -31.77 4.49
CA SER A 397 -21.67 -30.64 3.81
C SER A 397 -20.74 -29.96 2.81
N LYS A 398 -19.45 -29.85 3.12
CA LYS A 398 -18.43 -29.37 2.18
C LYS A 398 -18.31 -30.27 0.95
N PHE A 399 -18.33 -31.57 1.14
CA PHE A 399 -18.25 -32.55 0.04
C PHE A 399 -19.46 -32.46 -0.90
N LYS A 400 -20.67 -32.27 -0.35
CA LYS A 400 -21.87 -32.05 -1.17
C LYS A 400 -21.82 -30.75 -1.96
N LYS A 401 -21.29 -29.64 -1.40
CA LYS A 401 -21.11 -28.36 -2.12
C LYS A 401 -20.10 -28.50 -3.27
N ILE A 402 -19.00 -29.23 -3.06
CA ILE A 402 -18.00 -29.47 -4.11
C ILE A 402 -18.59 -30.29 -5.26
N LEU A 403 -19.36 -31.33 -4.95
CA LEU A 403 -20.02 -32.17 -5.97
C LEU A 403 -21.07 -31.39 -6.78
N ARG A 404 -21.84 -30.48 -6.18
CA ARG A 404 -22.79 -29.61 -6.88
C ARG A 404 -22.10 -28.61 -7.81
N ARG A 405 -21.01 -27.95 -7.35
CA ARG A 405 -20.21 -27.06 -8.20
C ARG A 405 -19.59 -27.75 -9.42
N LYS A 406 -19.20 -29.04 -9.30
CA LYS A 406 -18.69 -29.85 -10.45
C LYS A 406 -19.79 -30.31 -11.41
N LYS A 407 -21.05 -30.33 -10.99
CA LYS A 407 -22.21 -30.69 -11.82
C LYS A 407 -22.89 -29.52 -12.52
N GLY A 408 -22.41 -28.26 -12.29
CA GLY A 408 -22.97 -27.08 -12.95
C GLY A 408 -24.36 -26.65 -12.43
N GLU A 409 -24.73 -27.06 -11.22
CA GLU A 409 -25.93 -26.61 -10.51
C GLU A 409 -25.62 -25.49 -9.51
#